data_aac3310e334bd3d896f59325755961bd
#
_entry.id   aac3310e334bd3d896f59325755961bd
#
_cell.length_a   1.000
_cell.length_b   1.000
_cell.length_c   1.000
_cell.angle_alpha   90.00
_cell.angle_beta   90.00
_cell.angle_gamma   90.00
#
_symmetry.space_group_name_H-M   'P 1'
#
loop_
_entity.id
_entity.type
_entity.pdbx_description
1 polymer ?
#
loop_
_entity_poly.entity_id
_entity_poly.type
_entity_poly.pdbx_seq_one_letter_code
_entity_poly.pdbx_strand_id
1 'polypeptide(L)'
;MTATAQSNKACDLILFGTKGDLARRKLLPALYQLERAALLHADSRIIGVARDALTQADYVELVETNLHKLIKEPIDADVWQRLKGKLLYVQVDLTKEADYLQLKDVTNPSKRIPVSYFATAPSLFGNICKGLDAAGLSAEP
;
A
#
# COMPACT_ATOMS: atom_id res chain seq x y z
N MET A 1 -5.86 -24.81 -7.03
CA MET A 1 -5.55 -24.24 -7.02
C MET A 1 -5.28 -23.30 -7.38
N THR A 2 -5.78 -23.30 -7.80
CA THR A 2 -5.66 -22.34 -8.23
C THR A 2 -5.10 -21.35 -7.58
N ALA A 3 -5.05 -21.42 -6.69
CA ALA A 3 -4.45 -20.42 -5.99
C ALA A 3 -3.23 -19.90 -6.57
N THR A 4 -2.76 -20.64 -7.32
CA THR A 4 -1.60 -20.25 -7.99
C THR A 4 -1.74 -19.09 -8.87
N ALA A 5 -2.91 -18.88 -9.39
CA ALA A 5 -3.06 -17.82 -10.35
C ALA A 5 -2.74 -16.48 -9.77
N GLN A 6 -3.23 -16.21 -8.61
CA GLN A 6 -3.02 -14.89 -8.05
C GLN A 6 -1.59 -14.71 -7.59
N SER A 7 -0.89 -15.76 -7.27
CA SER A 7 0.46 -15.62 -6.80
C SER A 7 1.45 -15.36 -7.93
N ASN A 8 0.99 -15.45 -9.17
CA ASN A 8 1.87 -15.27 -10.30
C ASN A 8 2.20 -13.83 -10.60
N LYS A 9 1.43 -12.90 -10.05
CA LYS A 9 1.61 -11.50 -10.39
C LYS A 9 1.96 -10.70 -9.17
N ALA A 10 3.10 -10.02 -9.24
CA ALA A 10 3.45 -9.03 -8.25
C ALA A 10 2.68 -7.75 -8.53
N CYS A 11 2.37 -7.00 -7.51
CA CYS A 11 1.71 -5.72 -7.68
C CYS A 11 2.34 -4.65 -6.82
N ASP A 12 2.20 -3.40 -7.26
CA ASP A 12 2.46 -2.23 -6.46
C ASP A 12 1.11 -1.75 -5.96
N LEU A 13 0.78 -2.08 -4.73
CA LEU A 13 -0.46 -1.62 -4.13
C LEU A 13 -0.23 -0.23 -3.54
N ILE A 14 -0.84 0.77 -4.15
CA ILE A 14 -0.70 2.14 -3.68
C ILE A 14 -1.90 2.44 -2.78
N LEU A 15 -1.62 2.62 -1.50
CA LEU A 15 -2.65 2.78 -0.50
C LEU A 15 -2.76 4.25 -0.13
N PHE A 16 -3.69 4.95 -0.79
CA PHE A 16 -3.92 6.37 -0.52
C PHE A 16 -4.69 6.52 0.78
N GLY A 17 -4.14 7.30 1.70
CA GLY A 17 -4.74 7.46 3.01
C GLY A 17 -4.33 6.38 3.99
N THR A 18 -3.09 5.94 3.91
CA THR A 18 -2.58 4.82 4.70
C THR A 18 -2.68 5.05 6.22
N LYS A 19 -2.75 6.30 6.66
CA LYS A 19 -2.92 6.62 8.07
C LYS A 19 -4.38 6.78 8.48
N GLY A 20 -5.29 6.71 7.52
CA GLY A 20 -6.70 6.89 7.79
C GLY A 20 -7.33 5.70 8.46
N ASP A 21 -8.55 5.90 8.94
CA ASP A 21 -9.27 4.90 9.72
C ASP A 21 -9.52 3.61 8.93
N LEU A 22 -9.94 3.76 7.67
CA LEU A 22 -10.23 2.59 6.84
C LEU A 22 -8.98 1.74 6.65
N ALA A 23 -7.85 2.39 6.33
CA ALA A 23 -6.60 1.66 6.12
C ALA A 23 -6.18 0.94 7.39
N ARG A 24 -6.21 1.65 8.53
CA ARG A 24 -5.74 1.08 9.79
C ARG A 24 -6.63 -0.05 10.29
N ARG A 25 -7.94 0.10 10.17
CA ARG A 25 -8.87 -0.88 10.73
C ARG A 25 -9.14 -2.06 9.83
N LYS A 26 -9.11 -1.84 8.51
CA LYS A 26 -9.54 -2.87 7.56
C LYS A 26 -8.42 -3.35 6.66
N LEU A 27 -7.71 -2.42 6.01
CA LEU A 27 -6.81 -2.82 4.94
C LEU A 27 -5.51 -3.41 5.46
N LEU A 28 -4.88 -2.78 6.43
CA LEU A 28 -3.60 -3.30 6.94
C LEU A 28 -3.77 -4.65 7.62
N PRO A 29 -4.81 -4.86 8.45
CA PRO A 29 -5.03 -6.20 8.98
C PRO A 29 -5.33 -7.24 7.91
N ALA A 30 -6.07 -6.84 6.86
CA ALA A 30 -6.37 -7.77 5.76
C ALA A 30 -5.10 -8.14 5.01
N LEU A 31 -4.18 -7.20 4.80
CA LEU A 31 -2.92 -7.47 4.14
C LEU A 31 -2.06 -8.43 4.97
N TYR A 32 -2.08 -8.28 6.28
CA TYR A 32 -1.38 -9.22 7.15
C TYR A 32 -1.95 -10.63 6.97
N GLN A 33 -3.27 -10.77 6.94
CA GLN A 33 -3.89 -12.08 6.77
C GLN A 33 -3.59 -12.67 5.40
N LEU A 34 -3.53 -11.84 4.36
CA LEU A 34 -3.14 -12.31 3.03
C LEU A 34 -1.70 -12.80 3.02
N GLU A 35 -0.80 -12.09 3.69
CA GLU A 35 0.59 -12.53 3.78
C GLU A 35 0.68 -13.83 4.55
N ARG A 36 -0.07 -13.95 5.63
CA ARG A 36 -0.10 -15.17 6.44
C ARG A 36 -0.56 -16.37 5.61
N ALA A 37 -1.51 -16.14 4.71
CA ALA A 37 -2.02 -17.19 3.82
C ALA A 37 -1.14 -17.42 2.60
N ALA A 38 -0.01 -16.70 2.50
CA ALA A 38 0.93 -16.78 1.39
C ALA A 38 0.29 -16.39 0.06
N LEU A 39 -0.65 -15.45 0.10
CA LEU A 39 -1.35 -15.00 -1.10
C LEU A 39 -0.76 -13.73 -1.69
N LEU A 40 0.21 -13.09 -1.03
CA LEU A 40 0.89 -11.93 -1.58
C LEU A 40 2.17 -12.39 -2.27
N HIS A 41 2.34 -11.97 -3.52
CA HIS A 41 3.54 -12.32 -4.26
C HIS A 41 4.78 -11.75 -3.55
N ALA A 42 5.87 -12.50 -3.55
CA ALA A 42 7.08 -12.09 -2.83
C ALA A 42 7.62 -10.74 -3.29
N ASP A 43 7.44 -10.41 -4.57
CA ASP A 43 7.96 -9.17 -5.13
C ASP A 43 6.97 -8.01 -5.06
N SER A 44 5.79 -8.22 -4.51
CA SER A 44 4.80 -7.15 -4.38
C SER A 44 5.26 -6.11 -3.38
N ARG A 45 4.76 -4.89 -3.55
CA ARG A 45 5.01 -3.79 -2.63
C ARG A 45 3.70 -3.19 -2.16
N ILE A 46 3.71 -2.74 -0.92
CA ILE A 46 2.59 -2.02 -0.35
C ILE A 46 3.09 -0.61 -0.09
N ILE A 47 2.63 0.32 -0.92
CA ILE A 47 3.12 1.69 -0.90
C ILE A 47 2.10 2.54 -0.16
N GLY A 48 2.39 2.85 1.10
CA GLY A 48 1.52 3.69 1.90
C GLY A 48 1.75 5.16 1.57
N VAL A 49 0.68 5.89 1.36
CA VAL A 49 0.74 7.29 0.95
C VAL A 49 -0.06 8.14 1.92
N ALA A 50 0.56 9.18 2.44
CA ALA A 50 -0.10 10.19 3.25
C ALA A 50 0.74 11.46 3.18
N ARG A 51 0.20 12.57 3.69
CA ARG A 51 0.92 13.84 3.63
C ARG A 51 1.86 14.05 4.79
N ASP A 52 1.81 13.20 5.80
CA ASP A 52 2.65 13.35 6.98
C ASP A 52 4.10 13.07 6.65
N ALA A 53 5.00 13.80 7.29
CA ALA A 53 6.44 13.58 7.14
C ALA A 53 6.86 12.43 8.05
N LEU A 54 6.90 11.23 7.51
CA LEU A 54 7.32 10.03 8.24
C LEU A 54 8.54 9.43 7.57
N THR A 55 9.45 8.90 8.37
CA THR A 55 10.52 8.08 7.81
C THR A 55 9.95 6.70 7.50
N GLN A 56 10.70 5.92 6.73
CA GLN A 56 10.33 4.53 6.46
C GLN A 56 10.19 3.76 7.78
N ALA A 57 11.13 3.96 8.72
CA ALA A 57 11.06 3.27 10.00
C ALA A 57 9.83 3.67 10.81
N ASP A 58 9.46 4.95 10.78
CA ASP A 58 8.27 5.42 11.48
C ASP A 58 7.02 4.75 10.93
N TYR A 59 6.95 4.62 9.63
CA TYR A 59 5.79 4.00 8.99
C TYR A 59 5.69 2.52 9.36
N VAL A 60 6.80 1.82 9.30
CA VAL A 60 6.83 0.40 9.66
C VAL A 60 6.36 0.20 11.10
N GLU A 61 6.83 1.05 12.01
CA GLU A 61 6.44 0.98 13.41
C GLU A 61 4.95 1.26 13.58
N LEU A 62 4.43 2.21 12.83
CA LEU A 62 3.01 2.54 12.86
C LEU A 62 2.17 1.34 12.44
N VAL A 63 2.57 0.67 11.37
CA VAL A 63 1.86 -0.51 10.88
C VAL A 63 1.94 -1.64 11.90
N GLU A 64 3.10 -1.89 12.45
CA GLU A 64 3.29 -2.96 13.43
C GLU A 64 2.44 -2.74 14.67
N THR A 65 2.47 -1.53 15.21
CA THR A 65 1.66 -1.18 16.37
C THR A 65 0.18 -1.38 16.08
N ASN A 66 -0.25 -0.97 14.89
CA ASN A 66 -1.63 -1.10 14.47
C ASN A 66 -2.06 -2.57 14.41
N LEU A 67 -1.20 -3.42 13.87
CA LEU A 67 -1.52 -4.84 13.76
C LEU A 67 -1.63 -5.49 15.13
N HIS A 68 -0.71 -5.19 16.05
CA HIS A 68 -0.77 -5.72 17.40
C HIS A 68 -2.04 -5.29 18.14
N LYS A 69 -2.52 -4.10 17.82
CA LYS A 69 -3.71 -3.58 18.45
C LYS A 69 -4.99 -4.23 17.95
N LEU A 70 -5.05 -4.51 16.64
CA LEU A 70 -6.29 -4.93 16.00
C LEU A 70 -6.40 -6.42 15.75
N ILE A 71 -5.29 -7.13 15.61
CA ILE A 71 -5.33 -8.57 15.39
C ILE A 71 -5.24 -9.25 16.75
N LYS A 72 -6.25 -10.05 17.04
CA LYS A 72 -6.38 -10.66 18.36
C LYS A 72 -5.36 -11.76 18.61
N GLU A 73 -5.03 -12.52 17.58
CA GLU A 73 -4.03 -13.57 17.72
C GLU A 73 -2.64 -12.95 17.80
N PRO A 74 -1.68 -13.67 18.41
CA PRO A 74 -0.30 -13.18 18.37
C PRO A 74 0.19 -13.02 16.95
N ILE A 75 0.92 -11.94 16.71
CA ILE A 75 1.49 -11.69 15.37
C ILE A 75 2.64 -12.66 15.15
N ASP A 76 2.58 -13.42 14.06
CA ASP A 76 3.64 -14.35 13.70
C ASP A 76 4.85 -13.57 13.21
N ALA A 77 6.01 -13.84 13.80
CA ALA A 77 7.22 -13.08 13.50
C ALA A 77 7.65 -13.24 12.04
N ASP A 78 7.53 -14.44 11.49
CA ASP A 78 7.94 -14.67 10.10
C ASP A 78 7.00 -13.98 9.12
N VAL A 79 5.72 -14.04 9.39
CA VAL A 79 4.72 -13.36 8.57
C VAL A 79 4.98 -11.85 8.60
N TRP A 80 5.23 -11.31 9.79
CA TRP A 80 5.51 -9.89 9.93
C TRP A 80 6.76 -9.47 9.16
N GLN A 81 7.82 -10.27 9.24
CA GLN A 81 9.04 -9.93 8.52
C GLN A 81 8.82 -9.90 7.01
N ARG A 82 8.04 -10.82 6.48
CA ARG A 82 7.73 -10.81 5.04
C ARG A 82 6.89 -9.59 4.66
N LEU A 83 5.88 -9.28 5.46
CA LEU A 83 5.03 -8.12 5.20
C LEU A 83 5.82 -6.83 5.31
N LYS A 84 6.62 -6.73 6.36
CA LYS A 84 7.47 -5.56 6.60
C LYS A 84 8.36 -5.27 5.40
N GLY A 85 8.92 -6.31 4.79
CA GLY A 85 9.78 -6.14 3.64
C GLY A 85 9.08 -5.62 2.40
N LYS A 86 7.75 -5.66 2.38
CA LYS A 86 6.96 -5.15 1.25
C LYS A 86 6.48 -3.72 1.48
N LEU A 87 6.59 -3.20 2.69
CA LEU A 87 6.07 -1.88 3.02
C LEU A 87 7.01 -0.77 2.55
N LEU A 88 6.41 0.29 2.03
CA LEU A 88 7.13 1.48 1.62
C LEU A 88 6.24 2.68 1.90
N TYR A 89 6.81 3.77 2.39
CA TYR A 89 6.05 4.98 2.65
C TYR A 89 6.48 6.09 1.70
N VAL A 90 5.51 6.79 1.11
CA VAL A 90 5.77 7.93 0.26
C VAL A 90 4.91 9.09 0.75
N GLN A 91 5.55 10.21 1.01
CA GLN A 91 4.85 11.41 1.44
C GLN A 91 4.30 12.14 0.20
N VAL A 92 3.00 12.30 0.13
CA VAL A 92 2.34 12.98 -0.97
C VAL A 92 1.22 13.84 -0.43
N ASP A 93 1.20 15.10 -0.82
CA ASP A 93 0.03 15.94 -0.61
C ASP A 93 -0.90 15.68 -1.79
N LEU A 94 -2.05 15.06 -1.54
CA LEU A 94 -2.94 14.62 -2.60
C LEU A 94 -3.54 15.77 -3.41
N THR A 95 -3.42 17.00 -2.94
CA THR A 95 -3.89 18.17 -3.67
C THR A 95 -2.81 18.76 -4.58
N LYS A 96 -1.60 18.22 -4.57
CA LYS A 96 -0.49 18.73 -5.36
C LYS A 96 -0.07 17.71 -6.41
N GLU A 97 -0.35 18.00 -7.67
CA GLU A 97 -0.04 17.08 -8.75
C GLU A 97 1.44 16.70 -8.80
N ALA A 98 2.32 17.67 -8.56
CA ALA A 98 3.74 17.41 -8.65
C ALA A 98 4.23 16.36 -7.67
N ASP A 99 3.56 16.24 -6.52
CA ASP A 99 3.96 15.26 -5.52
C ASP A 99 3.78 13.83 -6.00
N TYR A 100 2.86 13.60 -6.93
CA TYR A 100 2.58 12.27 -7.44
C TYR A 100 3.74 11.68 -8.25
N LEU A 101 4.65 12.52 -8.71
CA LEU A 101 5.83 12.03 -9.42
C LEU A 101 6.69 11.13 -8.55
N GLN A 102 6.64 11.33 -7.24
CA GLN A 102 7.36 10.45 -6.32
C GLN A 102 6.87 9.01 -6.39
N LEU A 103 5.59 8.82 -6.69
CA LEU A 103 5.04 7.48 -6.85
C LEU A 103 5.56 6.80 -8.11
N LYS A 104 5.81 7.58 -9.15
CA LYS A 104 6.37 7.02 -10.38
C LYS A 104 7.75 6.43 -10.12
N ASP A 105 8.52 7.06 -9.25
CA ASP A 105 9.88 6.61 -8.97
C ASP A 105 9.93 5.27 -8.23
N VAL A 106 8.88 4.94 -7.49
CA VAL A 106 8.86 3.72 -6.68
C VAL A 106 8.01 2.61 -7.27
N THR A 107 7.28 2.88 -8.35
CA THR A 107 6.48 1.86 -9.02
C THR A 107 7.25 1.33 -10.23
N ASN A 108 6.90 0.13 -10.64
CA ASN A 108 7.54 -0.48 -11.81
C ASN A 108 6.51 -1.28 -12.59
N PRO A 109 5.74 -0.60 -13.47
CA PRO A 109 4.65 -1.27 -14.19
C PRO A 109 5.11 -2.41 -15.08
N SER A 110 6.38 -2.44 -15.49
CA SER A 110 6.88 -3.54 -16.31
C SER A 110 7.08 -4.83 -15.50
N LYS A 111 7.19 -4.72 -14.19
CA LYS A 111 7.40 -5.88 -13.33
C LYS A 111 6.25 -6.12 -12.37
N ARG A 112 5.56 -5.07 -11.94
CA ARG A 112 4.48 -5.17 -10.97
C ARG A 112 3.28 -4.41 -11.46
N ILE A 113 2.11 -4.99 -11.27
CA ILE A 113 0.86 -4.37 -11.69
C ILE A 113 0.50 -3.28 -10.69
N PRO A 114 0.33 -2.03 -11.13
CA PRO A 114 -0.07 -0.96 -10.20
C PRO A 114 -1.55 -1.10 -9.86
N VAL A 115 -1.85 -1.07 -8.56
CA VAL A 115 -3.21 -1.14 -8.04
C VAL A 115 -3.36 -0.01 -7.05
N SER A 116 -4.33 0.87 -7.27
CA SER A 116 -4.56 1.99 -6.38
C SER A 116 -5.80 1.72 -5.53
N TYR A 117 -5.66 1.92 -4.22
CA TYR A 117 -6.77 1.80 -3.30
C TYR A 117 -6.99 3.15 -2.63
N PHE A 118 -8.20 3.69 -2.77
CA PHE A 118 -8.54 5.02 -2.25
C PHE A 118 -9.18 4.87 -0.88
N ALA A 119 -8.38 5.02 0.16
CA ALA A 119 -8.85 4.95 1.55
C ALA A 119 -8.95 6.33 2.17
N THR A 120 -9.24 7.33 1.35
CA THR A 120 -9.38 8.72 1.78
C THR A 120 -10.84 9.15 1.70
N ALA A 121 -11.11 10.39 2.11
CA ALA A 121 -12.43 10.97 1.92
C ALA A 121 -12.75 11.04 0.42
N PRO A 122 -14.00 10.78 0.03
CA PRO A 122 -14.37 10.83 -1.38
C PRO A 122 -14.09 12.16 -2.06
N SER A 123 -14.04 13.25 -1.30
CA SER A 123 -13.74 14.57 -1.87
C SER A 123 -12.35 14.64 -2.48
N LEU A 124 -11.46 13.71 -2.12
CA LEU A 124 -10.10 13.70 -2.66
C LEU A 124 -9.94 12.78 -3.86
N PHE A 125 -10.96 12.00 -4.21
CA PHE A 125 -10.84 11.04 -5.31
C PHE A 125 -10.47 11.72 -6.63
N GLY A 126 -11.09 12.88 -6.91
CA GLY A 126 -10.77 13.61 -8.13
C GLY A 126 -9.31 14.07 -8.18
N ASN A 127 -8.79 14.53 -7.04
CA ASN A 127 -7.40 14.94 -6.94
C ASN A 127 -6.47 13.75 -7.22
N ILE A 128 -6.79 12.60 -6.66
CA ILE A 128 -5.96 11.41 -6.84
C ILE A 128 -5.95 10.99 -8.30
N CYS A 129 -7.13 10.96 -8.95
CA CYS A 129 -7.20 10.58 -10.34
C CYS A 129 -6.40 11.52 -11.23
N LYS A 130 -6.49 12.82 -10.99
CA LYS A 130 -5.72 13.80 -11.75
C LYS A 130 -4.22 13.64 -11.52
N GLY A 131 -3.84 13.41 -10.27
CA GLY A 131 -2.42 13.25 -9.93
C GLY A 131 -1.84 12.00 -10.57
N LEU A 132 -2.56 10.89 -10.52
CA LEU A 132 -2.10 9.66 -11.13
C LEU A 132 -1.97 9.82 -12.65
N ASP A 133 -2.92 10.49 -13.26
CA ASP A 133 -2.89 10.72 -14.70
C ASP A 133 -1.68 11.58 -15.08
N ALA A 134 -1.46 12.67 -14.33
CA ALA A 134 -0.34 13.57 -14.59
C ALA A 134 1.01 12.86 -14.43
N ALA A 135 1.09 11.89 -13.53
CA ALA A 135 2.32 11.13 -13.30
C ALA A 135 2.47 9.93 -14.24
N GLY A 136 1.47 9.69 -15.09
CA GLY A 136 1.51 8.55 -16.00
C GLY A 136 1.21 7.22 -15.32
N LEU A 137 0.49 7.26 -14.21
CA LEU A 137 0.18 6.07 -13.42
C LEU A 137 -1.28 5.66 -13.50
N SER A 138 -2.07 6.32 -14.35
CA SER A 138 -3.47 5.94 -14.53
C SER A 138 -3.56 4.55 -15.12
N ALA A 139 -4.56 3.80 -14.67
CA ALA A 139 -4.80 2.49 -15.25
C ALA A 139 -5.19 2.66 -16.71
N GLU A 140 -4.63 1.83 -17.55
CA GLU A 140 -5.00 1.85 -18.95
C GLU A 140 -6.15 0.91 -19.19
N PRO A 141 -7.14 1.35 -19.91
CA PRO A 141 -8.23 0.45 -20.27
C PRO A 141 -7.74 -0.69 -21.13
#